data_d88973324085871d6bb20aba00c3a7fe
#
_entry.id   d88973324085871d6bb20aba00c3a7fe
#
_cell.length_a   1.000
_cell.length_b   1.000
_cell.length_c   1.000
_cell.angle_alpha   90.00
_cell.angle_beta   90.00
_cell.angle_gamma   90.00
#
_symmetry.space_group_name_H-M   'P 1'
#
loop_
_entity.id
_entity.type
_entity.pdbx_description
1 polymer ?
#
loop_
_entity_poly.entity_id
_entity_poly.type
_entity_poly.pdbx_seq_one_letter_code
_entity_poly.pdbx_strand_id
1 'polypeptide(L)'
;MRFYARLLSIAVLLLAGCGQEAAVDYGFSINDVSVSRAYQSLNVRLQQHLELSRQAREALEHGVMLTINLEMELRNDNKMIVVRRDARRFQLRYLPLSERYQLSEEETDELQTFSRLRHLLAAIDDLNIQLSTGPLPPGTYELRTRVRLDESRLPAPMQLPAWFS
;
A
#
# COMPACT_ATOMS: atom_id res chain seq x y z
N MET A 1 -25.55 -3.75 55.96
CA MET A 1 -25.50 -4.23 54.55
C MET A 1 -25.55 -3.15 53.44
N ARG A 2 -25.79 -1.89 53.74
CA ARG A 2 -25.88 -0.82 52.71
C ARG A 2 -24.52 -0.18 52.32
N PHE A 3 -23.49 -0.35 53.15
CA PHE A 3 -22.14 0.19 52.91
C PHE A 3 -21.34 -0.63 51.85
N TYR A 4 -21.51 -1.93 51.81
CA TYR A 4 -20.78 -2.80 50.88
C TYR A 4 -21.28 -2.67 49.43
N ALA A 5 -22.55 -2.35 49.23
CA ALA A 5 -23.13 -2.16 47.90
C ALA A 5 -22.60 -0.90 47.21
N ARG A 6 -22.24 0.16 47.93
CA ARG A 6 -21.68 1.41 47.39
C ARG A 6 -20.18 1.26 47.05
N LEU A 7 -19.45 0.46 47.77
CA LEU A 7 -18.04 0.16 47.48
C LEU A 7 -17.89 -0.72 46.24
N LEU A 8 -18.83 -1.66 45.99
CA LEU A 8 -18.83 -2.50 44.80
C LEU A 8 -19.15 -1.71 43.53
N SER A 9 -20.03 -0.69 43.64
CA SER A 9 -20.38 0.18 42.49
C SER A 9 -19.23 1.09 42.06
N ILE A 10 -18.36 1.51 42.99
CA ILE A 10 -17.20 2.34 42.67
C ILE A 10 -16.07 1.50 42.04
N ALA A 11 -15.91 0.24 42.44
CA ALA A 11 -14.94 -0.68 41.84
C ALA A 11 -15.22 -1.04 40.40
N VAL A 12 -16.49 -1.10 40.01
CA VAL A 12 -16.91 -1.41 38.60
C VAL A 12 -16.69 -0.23 37.66
N LEU A 13 -16.74 1.01 38.16
CA LEU A 13 -16.50 2.21 37.34
C LEU A 13 -15.02 2.45 37.00
N LEU A 14 -14.09 1.83 37.71
CA LEU A 14 -12.65 1.98 37.42
C LEU A 14 -12.10 1.03 36.35
N LEU A 15 -12.90 0.06 35.91
CA LEU A 15 -12.52 -0.91 34.85
C LEU A 15 -12.95 -0.48 33.44
N ALA A 16 -13.65 0.65 33.29
CA ALA A 16 -14.08 1.16 31.97
C ALA A 16 -13.02 2.02 31.27
N GLY A 17 -11.79 2.06 31.76
CA GLY A 17 -10.65 2.72 31.13
C GLY A 17 -9.87 1.80 30.19
N CYS A 18 -10.54 0.99 29.35
CA CYS A 18 -9.88 0.47 28.16
C CYS A 18 -9.65 1.64 27.22
N GLY A 19 -8.42 2.18 27.23
CA GLY A 19 -7.96 3.08 26.20
C GLY A 19 -8.24 2.44 24.87
N GLN A 20 -9.13 3.03 24.10
CA GLN A 20 -9.19 2.83 22.67
C GLN A 20 -7.85 3.35 22.16
N GLU A 21 -6.88 2.45 21.98
CA GLU A 21 -5.77 2.74 21.08
C GLU A 21 -6.43 3.15 19.78
N ALA A 22 -6.31 4.44 19.46
CA ALA A 22 -6.71 4.93 18.16
C ALA A 22 -6.00 4.01 17.17
N ALA A 23 -6.77 3.24 16.42
CA ALA A 23 -6.24 2.40 15.36
C ALA A 23 -5.43 3.36 14.48
N VAL A 24 -4.09 3.22 14.55
CA VAL A 24 -3.22 3.97 13.68
C VAL A 24 -3.59 3.52 12.29
N ASP A 25 -4.17 4.43 11.53
CA ASP A 25 -4.65 4.17 10.17
C ASP A 25 -3.39 4.04 9.29
N TYR A 26 -2.77 2.85 9.32
CA TYR A 26 -1.72 2.48 8.39
C TYR A 26 -2.36 1.65 7.29
N GLY A 27 -1.94 1.89 6.07
CA GLY A 27 -2.48 1.14 4.95
C GLY A 27 -2.20 1.78 3.61
N PHE A 28 -2.69 1.13 2.62
CA PHE A 28 -2.60 1.58 1.24
C PHE A 28 -4.01 1.79 0.71
N SER A 29 -4.34 3.02 0.36
CA SER A 29 -5.63 3.38 -0.21
C SER A 29 -5.45 4.00 -1.60
N ILE A 30 -6.35 3.65 -2.51
CA ILE A 30 -6.44 4.29 -3.83
C ILE A 30 -7.54 5.33 -3.73
N ASN A 31 -7.17 6.60 -3.95
CA ASN A 31 -8.08 7.73 -3.79
C ASN A 31 -8.78 8.08 -5.11
N ASP A 32 -8.04 8.02 -6.23
CA ASP A 32 -8.58 8.29 -7.56
C ASP A 32 -7.84 7.49 -8.64
N VAL A 33 -8.57 7.09 -9.67
CA VAL A 33 -8.03 6.45 -10.87
C VAL A 33 -8.69 7.09 -12.08
N SER A 34 -7.92 7.81 -12.85
CA SER A 34 -8.39 8.35 -14.12
C SER A 34 -7.70 7.62 -15.30
N VAL A 35 -8.49 7.29 -16.30
CA VAL A 35 -8.03 6.53 -17.46
C VAL A 35 -8.38 7.29 -18.73
N SER A 36 -7.38 7.52 -19.56
CA SER A 36 -7.57 8.06 -20.90
C SER A 36 -7.05 7.07 -21.95
N ARG A 37 -7.78 6.95 -23.06
CA ARG A 37 -7.45 6.01 -24.15
C ARG A 37 -6.50 6.68 -25.14
N ALA A 38 -5.39 6.03 -25.43
CA ALA A 38 -4.54 6.27 -26.58
C ALA A 38 -4.74 5.14 -27.61
N TYR A 39 -4.13 5.24 -28.79
CA TYR A 39 -4.40 4.31 -29.92
C TYR A 39 -4.27 2.81 -29.55
N GLN A 40 -3.20 2.42 -28.88
CA GLN A 40 -2.93 1.02 -28.47
C GLN A 40 -2.55 0.91 -27.00
N SER A 41 -2.87 1.93 -26.21
CA SER A 41 -2.54 1.98 -24.79
C SER A 41 -3.60 2.74 -24.00
N LEU A 42 -3.59 2.56 -22.71
CA LEU A 42 -4.32 3.37 -21.75
C LEU A 42 -3.30 4.17 -20.94
N ASN A 43 -3.53 5.48 -20.81
CA ASN A 43 -2.80 6.29 -19.85
C ASN A 43 -3.61 6.27 -18.56
N VAL A 44 -3.05 5.69 -17.52
CA VAL A 44 -3.64 5.55 -16.20
C VAL A 44 -2.95 6.53 -15.28
N ARG A 45 -3.70 7.49 -14.75
CA ARG A 45 -3.24 8.31 -13.63
C ARG A 45 -3.85 7.74 -12.36
N LEU A 46 -2.99 7.39 -11.43
CA LEU A 46 -3.32 6.80 -10.16
C LEU A 46 -2.93 7.75 -9.04
N GLN A 47 -3.90 8.14 -8.23
CA GLN A 47 -3.67 8.86 -6.99
C GLN A 47 -3.96 7.92 -5.83
N GLN A 48 -2.96 7.69 -5.01
CA GLN A 48 -3.03 6.79 -3.88
C GLN A 48 -2.43 7.45 -2.64
N HIS A 49 -2.66 6.86 -1.50
CA HIS A 49 -2.04 7.26 -0.25
C HIS A 49 -1.41 6.03 0.39
N LEU A 50 -0.11 6.12 0.61
CA LEU A 50 0.69 5.03 1.16
C LEU A 50 1.19 5.42 2.54
N GLU A 51 0.75 4.71 3.56
CA GLU A 51 1.24 4.86 4.92
C GLU A 51 1.79 3.54 5.46
N LEU A 52 3.08 3.54 5.77
CA LEU A 52 3.74 2.37 6.35
C LEU A 52 3.38 2.25 7.83
N SER A 53 3.11 1.02 8.29
CA SER A 53 2.99 0.74 9.70
C SER A 53 4.29 1.10 10.44
N ARG A 54 4.20 1.31 11.74
CA ARG A 54 5.39 1.58 12.58
C ARG A 54 6.44 0.49 12.41
N GLN A 55 6.03 -0.77 12.39
CA GLN A 55 6.93 -1.92 12.24
C GLN A 55 7.63 -1.93 10.86
N ALA A 56 6.89 -1.65 9.78
CA ALA A 56 7.47 -1.55 8.43
C ALA A 56 8.47 -0.39 8.34
N ARG A 57 8.17 0.75 8.96
CA ARG A 57 9.06 1.90 9.01
C ARG A 57 10.34 1.61 9.78
N GLU A 58 10.22 1.03 10.98
CA GLU A 58 11.36 0.60 11.79
C GLU A 58 12.23 -0.42 11.04
N ALA A 59 11.62 -1.38 10.37
CA ALA A 59 12.34 -2.34 9.54
C ALA A 59 13.13 -1.67 8.42
N LEU A 60 12.50 -0.76 7.69
CA LEU A 60 13.15 0.00 6.63
C LEU A 60 14.37 0.78 7.16
N GLU A 61 14.23 1.47 8.29
CA GLU A 61 15.30 2.23 8.95
C GLU A 61 16.45 1.34 9.44
N HIS A 62 16.17 0.07 9.76
CA HIS A 62 17.17 -0.96 10.08
C HIS A 62 17.74 -1.66 8.83
N GLY A 63 17.46 -1.14 7.63
CA GLY A 63 18.06 -1.63 6.39
C GLY A 63 17.29 -2.77 5.72
N VAL A 64 16.11 -3.13 6.22
CA VAL A 64 15.24 -4.09 5.52
C VAL A 64 14.66 -3.42 4.29
N MET A 65 14.84 -4.03 3.13
CA MET A 65 14.22 -3.56 1.88
C MET A 65 12.73 -3.90 1.89
N LEU A 66 11.88 -2.90 1.65
CA LEU A 66 10.45 -3.09 1.48
C LEU A 66 10.10 -3.09 -0.01
N THR A 67 9.18 -3.95 -0.42
CA THR A 67 8.67 -3.97 -1.80
C THR A 67 7.18 -3.68 -1.79
N ILE A 68 6.75 -2.67 -2.56
CA ILE A 68 5.35 -2.33 -2.78
C ILE A 68 4.96 -2.83 -4.17
N ASN A 69 3.93 -3.66 -4.23
CA ASN A 69 3.37 -4.17 -5.48
C ASN A 69 2.13 -3.37 -5.85
N LEU A 70 2.13 -2.80 -7.06
CA LEU A 70 0.97 -2.24 -7.71
C LEU A 70 0.55 -3.17 -8.84
N GLU A 71 -0.62 -3.76 -8.73
CA GLU A 71 -1.21 -4.66 -9.73
C GLU A 71 -2.35 -3.95 -10.44
N MET A 72 -2.38 -4.08 -11.76
CA MET A 72 -3.44 -3.55 -12.62
C MET A 72 -4.00 -4.67 -13.49
N GLU A 73 -5.31 -4.78 -13.55
CA GLU A 73 -6.01 -5.77 -14.37
C GLU A 73 -7.11 -5.08 -15.18
N LEU A 74 -6.98 -5.11 -16.51
CA LEU A 74 -8.01 -4.65 -17.43
C LEU A 74 -8.91 -5.82 -17.79
N ARG A 75 -10.21 -5.70 -17.55
CA ARG A 75 -11.22 -6.71 -17.85
C ARG A 75 -12.21 -6.18 -18.87
N ASN A 76 -12.66 -7.06 -19.75
CA ASN A 76 -13.84 -6.79 -20.56
C ASN A 76 -15.08 -7.13 -19.75
N ASP A 77 -15.90 -6.14 -19.44
CA ASP A 77 -17.06 -6.29 -18.56
C ASP A 77 -18.09 -7.26 -19.14
N ASN A 78 -18.39 -7.14 -20.44
CA ASN A 78 -19.39 -7.98 -21.10
C ASN A 78 -18.99 -9.46 -21.17
N LYS A 79 -17.70 -9.77 -21.25
CA LYS A 79 -17.20 -11.14 -21.41
C LYS A 79 -16.60 -11.70 -20.12
N MET A 80 -16.49 -10.89 -19.06
CA MET A 80 -15.88 -11.25 -17.77
C MET A 80 -14.46 -11.83 -17.91
N ILE A 81 -13.74 -11.47 -18.98
CA ILE A 81 -12.38 -11.96 -19.24
C ILE A 81 -11.34 -10.88 -18.97
N VAL A 82 -10.19 -11.32 -18.51
CA VAL A 82 -9.01 -10.46 -18.34
C VAL A 82 -8.38 -10.26 -19.71
N VAL A 83 -8.24 -9.00 -20.11
CA VAL A 83 -7.64 -8.60 -21.40
C VAL A 83 -6.16 -8.29 -21.22
N ARG A 84 -5.80 -7.66 -20.11
CA ARG A 84 -4.43 -7.28 -19.81
C ARG A 84 -4.18 -7.32 -18.29
N ARG A 85 -2.99 -7.76 -17.91
CA ARG A 85 -2.43 -7.58 -16.57
C ARG A 85 -1.11 -6.85 -16.68
N ASP A 86 -0.88 -5.98 -15.72
CA ASP A 86 0.39 -5.30 -15.53
C ASP A 86 0.70 -5.22 -14.04
N ALA A 87 1.98 -5.25 -13.70
CA ALA A 87 2.42 -5.13 -12.31
C ALA A 87 3.64 -4.24 -12.27
N ARG A 88 3.71 -3.36 -11.27
CA ARG A 88 4.84 -2.51 -10.96
C ARG A 88 5.32 -2.81 -9.57
N ARG A 89 6.63 -2.91 -9.39
CA ARG A 89 7.26 -3.19 -8.11
C ARG A 89 8.22 -2.08 -7.73
N PHE A 90 7.89 -1.43 -6.63
CA PHE A 90 8.68 -0.34 -6.07
C PHE A 90 9.45 -0.86 -4.86
N GLN A 91 10.78 -0.79 -4.93
CA GLN A 91 11.66 -1.19 -3.84
C GLN A 91 12.10 0.05 -3.07
N LEU A 92 11.85 0.01 -1.76
CA LEU A 92 12.22 1.05 -0.82
C LEU A 92 13.40 0.56 0.02
N ARG A 93 14.45 1.37 0.11
CA ARG A 93 15.63 1.07 0.92
C ARG A 93 16.06 2.30 1.70
N TYR A 94 16.50 2.11 2.92
CA TYR A 94 17.22 3.13 3.67
C TYR A 94 18.73 2.87 3.57
N LEU A 95 19.50 3.94 3.38
CA LEU A 95 20.95 3.92 3.26
C LEU A 95 21.56 4.61 4.50
N PRO A 96 21.97 3.85 5.53
CA PRO A 96 22.40 4.41 6.83
C PRO A 96 23.59 5.37 6.72
N LEU A 97 24.56 5.09 5.83
CA LEU A 97 25.77 5.91 5.68
C LEU A 97 25.48 7.31 5.13
N SER A 98 24.46 7.46 4.31
CA SER A 98 24.07 8.74 3.70
C SER A 98 22.81 9.31 4.34
N GLU A 99 22.16 8.59 5.25
CA GLU A 99 20.88 8.91 5.87
C GLU A 99 19.79 9.23 4.83
N ARG A 100 19.78 8.48 3.72
CA ARG A 100 18.86 8.70 2.62
C ARG A 100 17.98 7.49 2.36
N TYR A 101 16.78 7.79 1.88
CA TYR A 101 15.84 6.79 1.37
C TYR A 101 15.99 6.68 -0.14
N GLN A 102 16.00 5.48 -0.64
CA GLN A 102 16.14 5.15 -2.06
C GLN A 102 14.89 4.42 -2.54
N LEU A 103 14.39 4.87 -3.67
CA LEU A 103 13.30 4.24 -4.40
C LEU A 103 13.83 3.72 -5.73
N SER A 104 13.52 2.48 -6.05
CA SER A 104 13.75 1.92 -7.38
C SER A 104 12.51 1.21 -7.88
N GLU A 105 12.22 1.33 -9.17
CA GLU A 105 11.20 0.55 -9.85
C GLU A 105 11.88 -0.62 -10.56
N GLU A 106 11.45 -1.86 -10.27
CA GLU A 106 12.12 -3.09 -10.72
C GLU A 106 12.10 -3.23 -12.24
N GLU A 107 11.07 -2.69 -12.90
CA GLU A 107 10.87 -2.81 -14.33
C GLU A 107 11.69 -1.80 -15.17
N THR A 108 12.06 -0.67 -14.61
CA THR A 108 12.75 0.43 -15.33
C THR A 108 14.17 0.69 -14.88
N ASP A 109 14.60 0.07 -13.78
CA ASP A 109 15.87 0.36 -13.10
C ASP A 109 16.04 1.85 -12.71
N GLU A 110 14.96 2.62 -12.71
CA GLU A 110 14.99 4.00 -12.27
C GLU A 110 15.28 4.07 -10.79
N LEU A 111 16.26 4.91 -10.45
CA LEU A 111 16.73 5.09 -9.09
C LEU A 111 16.55 6.54 -8.65
N GLN A 112 15.79 6.73 -7.58
CA GLN A 112 15.57 8.05 -6.99
C GLN A 112 16.00 8.04 -5.52
N THR A 113 16.50 9.18 -5.03
CA THR A 113 17.00 9.30 -3.65
C THR A 113 16.36 10.48 -2.94
N PHE A 114 15.87 10.25 -1.74
CA PHE A 114 15.12 11.23 -0.94
C PHE A 114 15.74 11.40 0.44
N SER A 115 15.67 12.62 0.99
CA SER A 115 16.15 12.91 2.35
C SER A 115 15.16 12.50 3.44
N ARG A 116 13.90 12.23 3.08
CA ARG A 116 12.83 11.87 4.03
C ARG A 116 11.90 10.83 3.44
N LEU A 117 11.47 9.87 4.27
CA LEU A 117 10.55 8.81 3.87
C LEU A 117 9.25 9.35 3.25
N ARG A 118 8.67 10.40 3.82
CA ARG A 118 7.44 11.00 3.29
C ARG A 118 7.57 11.50 1.84
N HIS A 119 8.75 11.97 1.44
CA HIS A 119 8.97 12.43 0.07
C HIS A 119 9.12 11.24 -0.89
N LEU A 120 9.70 10.15 -0.41
CA LEU A 120 9.75 8.90 -1.16
C LEU A 120 8.35 8.34 -1.38
N LEU A 121 7.52 8.25 -0.33
CA LEU A 121 6.14 7.76 -0.46
C LEU A 121 5.32 8.67 -1.38
N ALA A 122 5.44 9.99 -1.26
CA ALA A 122 4.78 10.93 -2.14
C ALA A 122 5.15 10.77 -3.64
N ALA A 123 6.35 10.26 -3.94
CA ALA A 123 6.74 9.97 -5.33
C ALA A 123 6.00 8.75 -5.91
N ILE A 124 5.45 7.89 -5.05
CA ILE A 124 4.63 6.73 -5.46
C ILE A 124 3.13 7.08 -5.36
N ASP A 125 2.75 8.12 -4.63
CA ASP A 125 1.35 8.48 -4.40
C ASP A 125 0.65 9.04 -5.66
N ASP A 126 1.37 9.65 -6.61
CA ASP A 126 0.84 10.15 -7.89
C ASP A 126 1.61 9.54 -9.07
N LEU A 127 1.06 8.48 -9.64
CA LEU A 127 1.69 7.73 -10.72
C LEU A 127 0.98 7.98 -12.06
N ASN A 128 1.78 8.12 -13.12
CA ASN A 128 1.30 8.13 -14.49
C ASN A 128 1.86 6.91 -15.22
N ILE A 129 0.99 5.96 -15.53
CA ILE A 129 1.36 4.65 -16.08
C ILE A 129 0.76 4.51 -17.47
N GLN A 130 1.59 4.14 -18.42
CA GLN A 130 1.13 3.76 -19.75
C GLN A 130 0.97 2.24 -19.84
N LEU A 131 -0.28 1.78 -19.90
CA LEU A 131 -0.63 0.37 -20.03
C LEU A 131 -0.79 0.00 -21.50
N SER A 132 0.13 -0.77 -22.05
CA SER A 132 0.02 -1.26 -23.44
C SER A 132 -1.06 -2.34 -23.51
N THR A 133 -2.11 -2.09 -24.27
CA THR A 133 -3.25 -3.01 -24.40
C THR A 133 -3.37 -3.65 -25.79
N GLY A 134 -2.69 -3.06 -26.77
CA GLY A 134 -3.00 -3.35 -28.17
C GLY A 134 -4.37 -2.79 -28.58
N PRO A 135 -4.88 -3.17 -29.77
CA PRO A 135 -6.20 -2.74 -30.22
C PRO A 135 -7.29 -3.40 -29.37
N LEU A 136 -8.04 -2.58 -28.64
CA LEU A 136 -9.19 -3.03 -27.86
C LEU A 136 -10.44 -3.03 -28.72
N PRO A 137 -11.18 -4.16 -28.82
CA PRO A 137 -12.49 -4.21 -29.47
C PRO A 137 -13.48 -3.22 -28.85
N PRO A 138 -14.54 -2.83 -29.57
CA PRO A 138 -15.64 -2.06 -28.97
C PRO A 138 -16.25 -2.81 -27.78
N GLY A 139 -16.48 -2.09 -26.66
CA GLY A 139 -17.04 -2.67 -25.44
C GLY A 139 -16.74 -1.82 -24.20
N THR A 140 -17.31 -2.25 -23.10
CA THR A 140 -17.07 -1.68 -21.76
C THR A 140 -15.93 -2.44 -21.10
N TYR A 141 -15.04 -1.70 -20.46
CA TYR A 141 -13.87 -2.24 -19.78
C TYR A 141 -13.81 -1.70 -18.36
N GLU A 142 -13.41 -2.56 -17.44
CA GLU A 142 -13.15 -2.23 -16.04
C GLU A 142 -11.64 -2.33 -15.80
N LEU A 143 -11.04 -1.29 -15.24
CA LEU A 143 -9.67 -1.33 -14.73
C LEU A 143 -9.71 -1.53 -13.22
N ARG A 144 -9.16 -2.65 -12.78
CA ARG A 144 -8.96 -2.95 -11.34
C ARG A 144 -7.51 -2.68 -10.98
N THR A 145 -7.34 -1.94 -9.91
CA THR A 145 -6.01 -1.63 -9.36
C THR A 145 -5.93 -2.11 -7.91
N ARG A 146 -4.77 -2.62 -7.52
CA ARG A 146 -4.49 -3.03 -6.15
C ARG A 146 -3.05 -2.65 -5.81
N VAL A 147 -2.88 -2.03 -4.65
CA VAL A 147 -1.56 -1.73 -4.08
C VAL A 147 -1.40 -2.47 -2.76
N ARG A 148 -0.21 -3.03 -2.51
CA ARG A 148 0.08 -3.74 -1.27
C ARG A 148 1.58 -3.83 -1.00
N LEU A 149 1.94 -3.96 0.27
CA LEU A 149 3.28 -4.37 0.68
C LEU A 149 3.48 -5.86 0.37
N ASP A 150 4.62 -6.21 -0.22
CA ASP A 150 4.97 -7.62 -0.47
C ASP A 150 5.58 -8.23 0.81
N GLU A 151 4.72 -8.78 1.63
CA GLU A 151 5.13 -9.41 2.88
C GLU A 151 5.99 -10.68 2.66
N SER A 152 5.87 -11.32 1.49
CA SER A 152 6.64 -12.52 1.17
C SER A 152 8.14 -12.25 1.04
N ARG A 153 8.51 -11.00 0.75
CA ARG A 153 9.91 -10.54 0.65
C ARG A 153 10.47 -10.00 1.96
N LEU A 154 9.65 -9.94 3.01
CA LEU A 154 10.14 -9.57 4.34
C LEU A 154 10.91 -10.71 4.98
N PRO A 155 11.88 -10.43 5.87
CA PRO A 155 12.52 -11.46 6.69
C PRO A 155 11.49 -12.29 7.47
N ALA A 156 11.73 -13.59 7.61
CA ALA A 156 10.79 -14.53 8.22
C ALA A 156 10.18 -14.08 9.58
N PRO A 157 10.90 -13.40 10.49
CA PRO A 157 10.31 -12.90 11.73
C PRO A 157 9.27 -11.79 11.56
N MET A 158 9.23 -11.15 10.37
CA MET A 158 8.32 -10.05 10.06
C MET A 158 7.15 -10.47 9.18
N GLN A 159 7.16 -11.69 8.67
CA GLN A 159 6.05 -12.25 7.92
C GLN A 159 4.93 -12.62 8.90
N LEU A 160 3.73 -12.09 8.67
CA LEU A 160 2.57 -12.52 9.46
C LEU A 160 2.29 -14.00 9.18
N PRO A 161 2.00 -14.82 10.21
CA PRO A 161 1.58 -16.20 9.98
C PRO A 161 0.34 -16.22 9.10
N ALA A 162 0.32 -17.10 8.07
CA ALA A 162 -0.74 -17.18 7.05
C ALA A 162 -2.16 -17.42 7.61
N TRP A 163 -2.30 -17.70 8.91
CA TRP A 163 -3.57 -17.90 9.59
C TRP A 163 -4.20 -16.64 10.19
N PHE A 164 -3.54 -15.45 9.98
CA PHE A 164 -4.08 -14.12 10.31
C PHE A 164 -4.56 -13.34 9.06
N SER A 165 -4.54 -13.93 7.88
CA SER A 165 -4.99 -13.32 6.62
C SER A 165 -6.46 -13.58 6.37
#